data_d07cca45bf27d71cab5674d855ec78bf
#
_entry.id   d07cca45bf27d71cab5674d855ec78bf
#
_cell.length_a   1.000
_cell.length_b   1.000
_cell.length_c   1.000
_cell.angle_alpha   90.00
_cell.angle_beta   90.00
_cell.angle_gamma   90.00
#
_symmetry.space_group_name_H-M   'P 1'
#
loop_
_entity.id
_entity.type
_entity.pdbx_description
1 polymer ?
#
loop_
_entity_poly.entity_id
_entity_poly.type
_entity_poly.pdbx_seq_one_letter_code
_entity_poly.pdbx_strand_id
1 'polypeptide(L)'
;EKLKKSRVIVAGYSSLTRQICDIIKTLEKTAARLDVFAVHGENENLYGNEVYNFVKKLPSVTVTEENQEFSPEQLAVLNGLFDHNQFAKAGLYSDKTHIFEARNISEEIEFIAKRITYLVTFKGYRYSDFCLAAGDLPKYSLRIKKTFDDYKIPYFSDEKHSLFSHPLARLTLSLLKAAA
;
A
#
# COMPACT_ATOMS: atom_id res chain seq x y z
N GLU A 1 3.82 -10.16 33.87
CA GLU A 1 4.46 -11.51 33.83
C GLU A 1 4.38 -12.17 32.44
N LYS A 2 3.26 -12.08 31.71
CA LYS A 2 3.11 -12.68 30.37
C LYS A 2 4.11 -12.15 29.36
N LEU A 3 4.38 -10.84 29.33
CA LEU A 3 5.32 -10.21 28.37
C LEU A 3 6.75 -10.65 28.53
N LYS A 4 7.20 -10.96 29.75
CA LYS A 4 8.58 -11.43 30.02
C LYS A 4 8.93 -12.77 29.37
N LYS A 5 7.94 -13.53 28.92
CA LYS A 5 8.08 -14.83 28.25
C LYS A 5 7.64 -14.79 26.79
N SER A 6 7.24 -13.62 26.28
CA SER A 6 6.65 -13.49 24.94
C SER A 6 7.61 -12.86 23.96
N ARG A 7 7.59 -13.36 22.73
CA ARG A 7 8.13 -12.66 21.56
C ARG A 7 7.08 -11.69 21.05
N VAL A 8 7.46 -10.42 20.92
CA VAL A 8 6.59 -9.36 20.41
C VAL A 8 7.09 -8.93 19.04
N ILE A 9 6.19 -8.81 18.09
CA ILE A 9 6.48 -8.35 16.72
C ILE A 9 5.74 -7.02 16.51
N VAL A 10 6.47 -6.00 16.08
CA VAL A 10 5.95 -4.68 15.71
C VAL A 10 6.23 -4.46 14.22
N ALA A 11 5.18 -4.19 13.44
CA ALA A 11 5.30 -4.00 12.00
C ALA A 11 4.23 -3.02 11.47
N GLY A 12 4.44 -2.48 10.26
CA GLY A 12 3.44 -1.69 9.53
C GLY A 12 3.38 -0.21 9.90
N TYR A 13 4.35 0.30 10.63
CA TYR A 13 4.45 1.73 10.93
C TYR A 13 5.34 2.43 9.91
N SER A 14 4.83 3.50 9.31
CA SER A 14 5.60 4.43 8.46
C SER A 14 6.12 5.63 9.24
N SER A 15 5.44 6.00 10.34
CA SER A 15 5.83 7.06 11.26
C SER A 15 5.53 6.64 12.70
N LEU A 16 6.17 7.28 13.67
CA LEU A 16 6.01 6.98 15.09
C LEU A 16 5.49 8.19 15.86
N THR A 17 4.36 8.01 16.52
CA THR A 17 3.94 8.97 17.54
C THR A 17 4.78 8.80 18.80
N ARG A 18 4.85 9.85 19.63
CA ARG A 18 5.57 9.79 20.91
C ARG A 18 5.11 8.63 21.79
N GLN A 19 3.81 8.36 21.80
CA GLN A 19 3.22 7.26 22.56
C GLN A 19 3.70 5.89 22.06
N ILE A 20 3.78 5.69 20.73
CA ILE A 20 4.28 4.44 20.14
C ILE A 20 5.77 4.28 20.46
N CYS A 21 6.57 5.34 20.43
CA CYS A 21 7.96 5.32 20.84
C CYS A 21 8.13 4.84 22.29
N ASP A 22 7.30 5.35 23.21
CA ASP A 22 7.35 4.97 24.62
C ASP A 22 6.89 3.52 24.85
N ILE A 23 5.91 3.05 24.08
CA ILE A 23 5.48 1.65 24.06
C ILE A 23 6.64 0.75 23.61
N ILE A 24 7.29 1.07 22.48
CA ILE A 24 8.42 0.27 21.96
C ILE A 24 9.56 0.21 22.97
N LYS A 25 9.92 1.33 23.60
CA LYS A 25 10.95 1.36 24.67
C LYS A 25 10.56 0.51 25.88
N THR A 26 9.29 0.47 26.22
CA THR A 26 8.78 -0.35 27.33
C THR A 26 8.81 -1.83 26.96
N LEU A 27 8.42 -2.16 25.74
CA LEU A 27 8.46 -3.53 25.22
C LEU A 27 9.91 -4.06 25.12
N GLU A 28 10.85 -3.24 24.68
CA GLU A 28 12.28 -3.59 24.65
C GLU A 28 12.80 -4.04 26.04
N LYS A 29 12.36 -3.37 27.09
CA LYS A 29 12.78 -3.68 28.47
C LYS A 29 12.03 -4.87 29.10
N THR A 30 10.83 -5.17 28.60
CA THR A 30 9.90 -6.10 29.28
C THR A 30 9.64 -7.39 28.53
N ALA A 31 9.75 -7.40 27.21
CA ALA A 31 9.53 -8.58 26.39
C ALA A 31 10.76 -9.50 26.40
N ALA A 32 10.54 -10.81 26.24
CA ALA A 32 11.64 -11.75 26.09
C ALA A 32 12.41 -11.52 24.78
N ARG A 33 11.69 -11.11 23.73
CA ARG A 33 12.25 -10.71 22.45
C ARG A 33 11.29 -9.71 21.77
N LEU A 34 11.87 -8.65 21.21
CA LEU A 34 11.14 -7.66 20.41
C LEU A 34 11.74 -7.63 19.00
N ASP A 35 10.94 -7.95 18.00
CA ASP A 35 11.31 -7.80 16.59
C ASP A 35 10.52 -6.63 16.00
N VAL A 36 11.21 -5.65 15.43
CA VAL A 36 10.60 -4.49 14.78
C VAL A 36 10.93 -4.53 13.30
N PHE A 37 9.89 -4.60 12.46
CA PHE A 37 10.01 -4.53 11.01
C PHE A 37 9.79 -3.10 10.56
N ALA A 38 10.79 -2.52 9.94
CA ALA A 38 10.74 -1.17 9.38
C ALA A 38 11.16 -1.19 7.92
N VAL A 39 10.51 -0.37 7.11
CA VAL A 39 10.98 -0.09 5.76
C VAL A 39 12.07 0.97 5.86
N HIS A 40 13.19 0.72 5.21
CA HIS A 40 14.34 1.64 5.16
C HIS A 40 14.74 1.86 3.71
N GLY A 41 15.02 3.10 3.35
CA GLY A 41 15.57 3.48 2.05
C GLY A 41 16.90 4.21 2.20
N GLU A 42 17.74 4.17 1.18
CA GLU A 42 19.05 4.83 1.17
C GLU A 42 18.96 6.37 1.30
N ASN A 43 17.85 6.96 0.85
CA ASN A 43 17.62 8.40 0.96
C ASN A 43 17.01 8.75 2.31
N GLU A 44 17.66 9.62 3.08
CA GLU A 44 17.22 10.06 4.41
C GLU A 44 15.82 10.69 4.44
N ASN A 45 15.34 11.18 3.30
CA ASN A 45 14.05 11.84 3.14
C ASN A 45 12.88 10.88 2.81
N LEU A 46 13.12 9.57 2.72
CA LEU A 46 12.08 8.59 2.41
C LEU A 46 11.20 8.29 3.64
N TYR A 47 9.91 8.14 3.37
CA TYR A 47 8.94 7.64 4.34
C TYR A 47 9.41 6.28 4.89
N GLY A 48 9.43 6.16 6.23
CA GLY A 48 9.86 4.92 6.92
C GLY A 48 11.21 5.02 7.62
N ASN A 49 12.10 5.91 7.19
CA ASN A 49 13.39 6.11 7.85
C ASN A 49 13.25 6.58 9.30
N GLU A 50 12.14 7.23 9.66
CA GLU A 50 11.87 7.63 11.04
C GLU A 50 11.81 6.43 11.99
N VAL A 51 11.13 5.37 11.60
CA VAL A 51 11.03 4.13 12.39
C VAL A 51 12.39 3.47 12.52
N TYR A 52 13.12 3.31 11.41
CA TYR A 52 14.46 2.76 11.38
C TYR A 52 15.43 3.56 12.27
N ASN A 53 15.47 4.87 12.11
CA ASN A 53 16.33 5.76 12.87
C ASN A 53 16.01 5.78 14.37
N PHE A 54 14.74 5.62 14.73
CA PHE A 54 14.34 5.49 16.12
C PHE A 54 14.80 4.15 16.71
N VAL A 55 14.53 3.05 16.01
CA VAL A 55 14.85 1.69 16.49
C VAL A 55 16.34 1.48 16.59
N LYS A 56 17.14 2.00 15.64
CA LYS A 56 18.61 1.93 15.66
C LYS A 56 19.24 2.59 16.89
N LYS A 57 18.54 3.54 17.52
CA LYS A 57 19.00 4.21 18.75
C LYS A 57 18.69 3.44 20.02
N LEU A 58 17.96 2.34 19.95
CA LEU A 58 17.66 1.51 21.12
C LEU A 58 18.91 0.69 21.51
N PRO A 59 19.19 0.53 22.83
CA PRO A 59 20.47 -0.02 23.29
C PRO A 59 20.69 -1.50 22.97
N SER A 60 19.61 -2.28 22.81
CA SER A 60 19.71 -3.75 22.64
C SER A 60 19.36 -4.22 21.23
N VAL A 61 19.49 -3.35 20.22
CA VAL A 61 19.07 -3.66 18.85
C VAL A 61 20.19 -4.28 18.02
N THR A 62 19.87 -5.41 17.39
CA THR A 62 20.64 -5.95 16.28
C THR A 62 19.85 -5.67 15.00
N VAL A 63 20.44 -4.92 14.07
CA VAL A 63 19.83 -4.63 12.77
C VAL A 63 20.19 -5.74 11.80
N THR A 64 19.16 -6.34 11.19
CA THR A 64 19.33 -7.28 10.08
C THR A 64 18.63 -6.63 8.87
N GLU A 65 19.38 -6.36 7.82
CA GLU A 65 18.86 -5.80 6.58
C GLU A 65 18.58 -6.94 5.60
N GLU A 66 17.32 -7.03 5.15
CA GLU A 66 16.95 -7.87 4.03
C GLU A 66 16.83 -6.99 2.79
N ASN A 67 17.79 -7.12 1.90
CA ASN A 67 17.75 -6.40 0.62
C ASN A 67 16.72 -7.07 -0.29
N GLN A 68 15.69 -6.33 -0.66
CA GLN A 68 14.81 -6.73 -1.75
C GLN A 68 15.53 -6.47 -3.07
N GLU A 69 15.64 -7.49 -3.90
CA GLU A 69 16.21 -7.33 -5.24
C GLU A 69 15.26 -6.52 -6.12
N PHE A 70 15.57 -5.26 -6.29
CA PHE A 70 14.90 -4.39 -7.26
C PHE A 70 15.66 -4.40 -8.58
N SER A 71 14.94 -4.34 -9.69
CA SER A 71 15.61 -4.08 -10.98
C SER A 71 16.24 -2.68 -10.98
N PRO A 72 17.29 -2.43 -11.78
CA PRO A 72 17.91 -1.12 -11.87
C PRO A 72 16.92 0.01 -12.17
N GLU A 73 15.88 -0.28 -12.95
CA GLU A 73 14.82 0.67 -13.29
C GLU A 73 13.92 0.97 -12.09
N GLN A 74 13.59 -0.04 -11.30
CA GLN A 74 12.80 0.15 -10.07
C GLN A 74 13.58 0.97 -9.04
N LEU A 75 14.88 0.71 -8.91
CA LEU A 75 15.77 1.51 -8.06
C LEU A 75 15.86 2.96 -8.53
N ALA A 76 15.97 3.20 -9.85
CA ALA A 76 15.98 4.54 -10.40
C ALA A 76 14.69 5.32 -10.09
N VAL A 77 13.51 4.66 -10.16
CA VAL A 77 12.23 5.27 -9.79
C VAL A 77 12.18 5.52 -8.29
N LEU A 78 12.54 4.53 -7.46
CA LEU A 78 12.53 4.67 -6.01
C LEU A 78 13.44 5.80 -5.51
N ASN A 79 14.64 5.88 -6.04
CA ASN A 79 15.64 6.89 -5.64
C ASN A 79 15.36 8.27 -6.24
N GLY A 80 14.76 8.32 -7.44
CA GLY A 80 14.49 9.56 -8.16
C GLY A 80 13.12 10.19 -7.89
N LEU A 81 12.16 9.47 -7.30
CA LEU A 81 10.78 9.94 -7.17
C LEU A 81 10.66 11.26 -6.39
N PHE A 82 11.55 11.49 -5.43
CA PHE A 82 11.57 12.70 -4.60
C PHE A 82 12.86 13.53 -4.75
N ASP A 83 13.75 13.14 -5.68
CA ASP A 83 15.00 13.86 -5.95
C ASP A 83 15.12 14.21 -7.44
N HIS A 84 14.74 15.45 -7.77
CA HIS A 84 14.79 15.96 -9.15
C HIS A 84 16.19 15.87 -9.80
N ASN A 85 17.27 15.93 -9.03
CA ASN A 85 18.63 15.86 -9.55
C ASN A 85 19.02 14.44 -9.99
N GLN A 86 18.44 13.41 -9.38
CA GLN A 86 18.69 12.01 -9.74
C GLN A 86 17.79 11.56 -10.89
N PHE A 87 16.58 12.09 -11.00
CA PHE A 87 15.64 11.74 -12.07
C PHE A 87 16.20 12.10 -13.47
N ALA A 88 16.91 13.21 -13.58
CA ALA A 88 17.51 13.67 -14.84
C ALA A 88 18.67 12.79 -15.34
N LYS A 89 19.24 11.94 -14.48
CA LYS A 89 20.40 11.07 -14.82
C LYS A 89 19.99 9.66 -15.25
N ALA A 90 18.75 9.29 -15.01
CA ALA A 90 18.29 7.92 -15.20
C ALA A 90 17.82 7.64 -16.62
N GLY A 91 18.39 8.09 -17.67
CA GLY A 91 18.04 7.79 -19.08
C GLY A 91 17.72 6.33 -19.42
N LEU A 92 17.12 5.61 -18.48
CA LEU A 92 16.79 4.20 -18.52
C LEU A 92 15.39 4.04 -19.11
N TYR A 93 15.31 3.59 -20.33
CA TYR A 93 14.09 3.01 -20.88
C TYR A 93 13.82 1.68 -20.18
N SER A 94 12.72 1.60 -19.44
CA SER A 94 12.29 0.36 -18.80
C SER A 94 11.05 -0.19 -19.48
N ASP A 95 11.12 -1.44 -19.91
CA ASP A 95 9.93 -2.19 -20.35
C ASP A 95 8.97 -2.53 -19.18
N LYS A 96 9.37 -2.25 -17.93
CA LYS A 96 8.62 -2.60 -16.72
C LYS A 96 7.83 -1.43 -16.14
N THR A 97 8.19 -0.19 -16.51
CA THR A 97 7.52 1.01 -16.01
C THR A 97 6.94 1.77 -17.18
N HIS A 98 5.62 1.97 -17.16
CA HIS A 98 4.91 2.69 -18.22
C HIS A 98 4.11 3.83 -17.60
N ILE A 99 4.16 4.99 -18.21
CA ILE A 99 3.31 6.14 -17.89
C ILE A 99 2.30 6.30 -19.00
N PHE A 100 1.04 6.35 -18.63
CA PHE A 100 -0.07 6.57 -19.55
C PHE A 100 -0.89 7.77 -19.11
N GLU A 101 -1.12 8.70 -20.02
CA GLU A 101 -1.98 9.86 -19.81
C GLU A 101 -3.32 9.62 -20.48
N ALA A 102 -4.39 9.64 -19.69
CA ALA A 102 -5.77 9.48 -20.17
C ALA A 102 -6.50 10.82 -20.14
N ARG A 103 -7.48 11.01 -21.02
CA ARG A 103 -8.31 12.22 -21.07
C ARG A 103 -9.32 12.29 -19.92
N ASN A 104 -9.70 11.14 -19.42
CA ASN A 104 -10.68 11.01 -18.33
C ASN A 104 -10.55 9.65 -17.64
N ILE A 105 -11.18 9.52 -16.47
CA ILE A 105 -11.18 8.32 -15.64
C ILE A 105 -11.65 7.07 -16.41
N SER A 106 -12.62 7.21 -17.32
CA SER A 106 -13.15 6.06 -18.06
C SER A 106 -12.12 5.48 -19.01
N GLU A 107 -11.39 6.33 -19.72
CA GLU A 107 -10.30 5.93 -20.62
C GLU A 107 -9.12 5.33 -19.84
N GLU A 108 -8.81 5.91 -18.68
CA GLU A 108 -7.77 5.40 -17.78
C GLU A 108 -8.07 3.96 -17.33
N ILE A 109 -9.27 3.71 -16.81
CA ILE A 109 -9.65 2.38 -16.35
C ILE A 109 -9.81 1.40 -17.51
N GLU A 110 -10.29 1.84 -18.67
CA GLU A 110 -10.38 1.01 -19.86
C GLU A 110 -8.99 0.58 -20.35
N PHE A 111 -8.02 1.49 -20.36
CA PHE A 111 -6.63 1.17 -20.70
C PHE A 111 -6.05 0.12 -19.74
N ILE A 112 -6.27 0.29 -18.43
CA ILE A 112 -5.82 -0.65 -17.41
C ILE A 112 -6.46 -2.03 -17.64
N ALA A 113 -7.78 -2.10 -17.89
CA ALA A 113 -8.48 -3.35 -18.14
C ALA A 113 -7.95 -4.07 -19.39
N LYS A 114 -7.73 -3.34 -20.48
CA LYS A 114 -7.11 -3.89 -21.70
C LYS A 114 -5.70 -4.43 -21.42
N ARG A 115 -4.91 -3.68 -20.65
CA ARG A 115 -3.54 -4.09 -20.33
C ARG A 115 -3.51 -5.35 -19.46
N ILE A 116 -4.36 -5.44 -18.43
CA ILE A 116 -4.50 -6.64 -17.59
C ILE A 116 -4.92 -7.83 -18.46
N THR A 117 -5.96 -7.68 -19.26
CA THR A 117 -6.45 -8.75 -20.15
C THR A 117 -5.35 -9.22 -21.11
N TYR A 118 -4.61 -8.30 -21.70
CA TYR A 118 -3.47 -8.63 -22.56
C TYR A 118 -2.39 -9.45 -21.81
N LEU A 119 -2.00 -9.01 -20.63
CA LEU A 119 -0.95 -9.67 -19.85
C LEU A 119 -1.39 -11.07 -19.38
N VAL A 120 -2.64 -11.22 -18.98
CA VAL A 120 -3.19 -12.55 -18.61
C VAL A 120 -3.26 -13.46 -19.83
N THR A 121 -3.79 -12.96 -20.95
CA THR A 121 -4.02 -13.80 -22.14
C THR A 121 -2.72 -14.21 -22.84
N PHE A 122 -1.77 -13.30 -22.97
CA PHE A 122 -0.60 -13.50 -23.84
C PHE A 122 0.73 -13.62 -23.09
N LYS A 123 0.80 -13.24 -21.83
CA LYS A 123 2.05 -13.22 -21.05
C LYS A 123 2.05 -14.19 -19.86
N GLY A 124 0.94 -14.93 -19.65
CA GLY A 124 0.84 -15.96 -18.62
C GLY A 124 0.67 -15.43 -17.19
N TYR A 125 0.33 -14.16 -17.02
CA TYR A 125 0.00 -13.60 -15.71
C TYR A 125 -1.35 -14.11 -15.23
N ARG A 126 -1.56 -14.14 -13.91
CA ARG A 126 -2.85 -14.44 -13.28
C ARG A 126 -3.49 -13.14 -12.83
N TYR A 127 -4.81 -13.09 -12.74
CA TYR A 127 -5.51 -11.91 -12.20
C TYR A 127 -5.08 -11.55 -10.77
N SER A 128 -4.67 -12.53 -9.97
CA SER A 128 -4.12 -12.32 -8.62
C SER A 128 -2.76 -11.61 -8.59
N ASP A 129 -2.07 -11.52 -9.72
CA ASP A 129 -0.74 -10.90 -9.79
C ASP A 129 -0.82 -9.37 -9.98
N PHE A 130 -2.05 -8.82 -10.10
CA PHE A 130 -2.27 -7.39 -10.30
C PHE A 130 -2.82 -6.73 -9.04
N CYS A 131 -2.33 -5.53 -8.78
CA CYS A 131 -2.87 -4.62 -7.77
C CYS A 131 -3.13 -3.25 -8.42
N LEU A 132 -4.34 -2.73 -8.24
CA LEU A 132 -4.72 -1.39 -8.66
C LEU A 132 -4.81 -0.49 -7.43
N ALA A 133 -4.01 0.57 -7.39
CA ALA A 133 -4.01 1.56 -6.32
C ALA A 133 -4.50 2.91 -6.86
N ALA A 134 -5.37 3.58 -6.11
CA ALA A 134 -5.85 4.92 -6.42
C ALA A 134 -5.86 5.78 -5.15
N GLY A 135 -5.50 7.06 -5.27
CA GLY A 135 -5.50 7.99 -4.14
C GLY A 135 -6.91 8.30 -3.61
N ASP A 136 -7.93 8.22 -4.48
CA ASP A 136 -9.34 8.42 -4.14
C ASP A 136 -10.17 7.28 -4.75
N LEU A 137 -10.13 6.12 -4.11
CA LEU A 137 -10.81 4.92 -4.59
C LEU A 137 -12.32 5.11 -4.82
N PRO A 138 -13.11 5.78 -3.95
CA PRO A 138 -14.52 6.07 -4.19
C PRO A 138 -14.83 6.74 -5.52
N LYS A 139 -13.97 7.65 -5.98
CA LYS A 139 -14.12 8.33 -7.26
C LYS A 139 -14.01 7.39 -8.45
N TYR A 140 -13.22 6.34 -8.32
CA TYR A 140 -12.95 5.36 -9.37
C TYR A 140 -13.85 4.14 -9.32
N SER A 141 -14.41 3.80 -8.14
CA SER A 141 -15.05 2.52 -7.85
C SER A 141 -16.16 2.13 -8.83
N LEU A 142 -17.05 3.07 -9.17
CA LEU A 142 -18.14 2.81 -10.12
C LEU A 142 -17.61 2.48 -11.52
N ARG A 143 -16.54 3.15 -11.96
CA ARG A 143 -15.95 2.92 -13.28
C ARG A 143 -15.15 1.62 -13.30
N ILE A 144 -14.39 1.36 -12.26
CA ILE A 144 -13.68 0.08 -12.09
C ILE A 144 -14.69 -1.06 -12.17
N LYS A 145 -15.76 -1.02 -11.36
CA LYS A 145 -16.79 -2.06 -11.33
C LYS A 145 -17.35 -2.30 -12.75
N LYS A 146 -17.86 -1.27 -13.39
CA LYS A 146 -18.47 -1.39 -14.72
C LYS A 146 -17.47 -1.96 -15.74
N THR A 147 -16.28 -1.37 -15.82
CA THR A 147 -15.29 -1.77 -16.83
C THR A 147 -14.76 -3.18 -16.58
N PHE A 148 -14.50 -3.54 -15.33
CA PHE A 148 -14.00 -4.88 -15.00
C PHE A 148 -15.06 -5.96 -15.21
N ASP A 149 -16.34 -5.65 -14.93
CA ASP A 149 -17.47 -6.54 -15.28
C ASP A 149 -17.56 -6.73 -16.81
N ASP A 150 -17.46 -5.66 -17.61
CA ASP A 150 -17.47 -5.71 -19.07
C ASP A 150 -16.33 -6.54 -19.64
N TYR A 151 -15.13 -6.43 -19.06
CA TYR A 151 -13.93 -7.19 -19.44
C TYR A 151 -13.84 -8.56 -18.76
N LYS A 152 -14.78 -8.92 -17.89
CA LYS A 152 -14.81 -10.16 -17.08
C LYS A 152 -13.54 -10.36 -16.25
N ILE A 153 -13.01 -9.27 -15.71
CA ILE A 153 -11.85 -9.28 -14.83
C ILE A 153 -12.35 -9.51 -13.40
N PRO A 154 -12.00 -10.62 -12.75
CA PRO A 154 -12.34 -10.84 -11.34
C PRO A 154 -11.50 -9.87 -10.48
N TYR A 155 -12.13 -9.19 -9.54
CA TYR A 155 -11.44 -8.25 -8.66
C TYR A 155 -12.05 -8.26 -7.25
N PHE A 156 -11.24 -7.85 -6.30
CA PHE A 156 -11.66 -7.53 -4.93
C PHE A 156 -11.40 -6.04 -4.68
N SER A 157 -12.38 -5.34 -4.09
CA SER A 157 -12.23 -3.93 -3.70
C SER A 157 -12.30 -3.81 -2.18
N ASP A 158 -11.33 -3.12 -1.59
CA ASP A 158 -11.31 -2.79 -0.15
C ASP A 158 -12.14 -1.53 0.18
N GLU A 159 -13.18 -1.27 -0.62
CA GLU A 159 -14.06 -0.12 -0.41
C GLU A 159 -15.02 -0.39 0.76
N LYS A 160 -15.01 0.50 1.73
CA LYS A 160 -15.96 0.45 2.85
C LYS A 160 -17.30 1.04 2.45
N HIS A 161 -18.31 0.21 2.34
CA HIS A 161 -19.67 0.67 2.11
C HIS A 161 -20.39 0.94 3.43
N SER A 162 -21.04 2.09 3.53
CA SER A 162 -21.92 2.38 4.66
C SER A 162 -23.13 1.45 4.64
N LEU A 163 -23.45 0.83 5.77
CA LEU A 163 -24.68 0.02 5.90
C LEU A 163 -25.94 0.82 5.54
N PHE A 164 -25.93 2.11 5.82
CA PHE A 164 -27.07 3.02 5.50
C PHE A 164 -27.25 3.28 4.00
N SER A 165 -26.27 2.98 3.18
CA SER A 165 -26.42 3.06 1.70
C SER A 165 -27.12 1.83 1.12
N HIS A 166 -27.22 0.73 1.88
CA HIS A 166 -27.87 -0.49 1.42
C HIS A 166 -29.41 -0.28 1.29
N PRO A 167 -30.04 -0.70 0.17
CA PRO A 167 -31.47 -0.47 -0.08
C PRO A 167 -32.40 -0.94 1.04
N LEU A 168 -32.14 -2.11 1.62
CA LEU A 168 -32.92 -2.65 2.73
C LEU A 168 -32.79 -1.79 3.99
N ALA A 169 -31.59 -1.34 4.34
CA ALA A 169 -31.39 -0.48 5.51
C ALA A 169 -32.13 0.87 5.32
N ARG A 170 -32.08 1.44 4.11
CA ARG A 170 -32.84 2.66 3.79
C ARG A 170 -34.34 2.46 3.86
N LEU A 171 -34.86 1.33 3.35
CA LEU A 171 -36.26 1.00 3.44
C LEU A 171 -36.73 0.88 4.92
N THR A 172 -35.98 0.11 5.72
CA THR A 172 -36.27 -0.05 7.15
C THR A 172 -36.29 1.28 7.89
N LEU A 173 -35.29 2.13 7.66
CA LEU A 173 -35.22 3.48 8.25
C LEU A 173 -36.39 4.37 7.80
N SER A 174 -36.77 4.28 6.52
CA SER A 174 -37.91 5.05 6.00
C SER A 174 -39.24 4.60 6.62
N LEU A 175 -39.42 3.29 6.80
CA LEU A 175 -40.62 2.75 7.49
C LEU A 175 -40.66 3.16 8.96
N LEU A 176 -39.53 3.09 9.67
CA LEU A 176 -39.47 3.54 11.07
C LEU A 176 -39.75 5.04 11.20
N LYS A 177 -39.23 5.86 10.28
CA LYS A 177 -39.51 7.31 10.27
C LYS A 177 -40.98 7.63 9.94
N ALA A 178 -41.65 6.80 9.13
CA ALA A 178 -43.05 6.98 8.80
C ALA A 178 -44.01 6.53 9.93
N ALA A 179 -43.52 5.66 10.82
CA ALA A 179 -44.31 5.13 11.95
C ALA A 179 -44.11 5.93 13.28
N ALA A 180 -43.14 6.87 13.29
CA ALA A 180 -42.84 7.76 14.43
C ALA A 180 -43.53 9.12 14.28
#